data_c150d3aed62679996f73882d9b01eeab
#
_entry.id   c150d3aed62679996f73882d9b01eeab
#
_cell.length_a   1.000
_cell.length_b   1.000
_cell.length_c   1.000
_cell.angle_alpha   90.00
_cell.angle_beta   90.00
_cell.angle_gamma   90.00
#
_symmetry.space_group_name_H-M   'P 1'
#
loop_
_entity.id
_entity.type
_entity.pdbx_description
1 polymer ?
#
loop_
_entity_poly.entity_id
_entity_poly.type
_entity_poly.pdbx_seq_one_letter_code
_entity_poly.pdbx_strand_id
1 'polypeptide(L)'
;TERLFAEGVLSEQARDRARLSLEQAQVAVRAQERAIEQASFAYRRALEDLDRTTIRAPMDGVVIARRAEVGETAIMGTTNFPGSVLMVIGDLSELVAEVEVPERDVVQLSLGQEAEVKVDAIPDASFAGKVVEIASSGTKVGDVVKFKVKVALNQPDARLKPEMTAKVEITTKRAENVLAVPLQAVQTRFLDDKGKEVFGQATGREVEVVYLFERGRAVRREVKTGVQDELYVEIGEGLAAGEKVIAGPYKTLRTLKDGDAVHEEKPGKKG
;
A
#
# COMPACT_ATOMS: atom_id res chain seq x y z
N THR A 1 -72.74 -28.83 -22.10
CA THR A 1 -72.88 -30.28 -22.12
C THR A 1 -73.34 -30.82 -20.77
N GLU A 2 -72.72 -30.43 -19.63
CA GLU A 2 -73.09 -30.88 -18.29
C GLU A 2 -74.52 -30.45 -17.92
N ARG A 3 -74.94 -29.21 -18.29
CA ARG A 3 -76.27 -28.68 -18.04
C ARG A 3 -77.34 -29.51 -18.79
N LEU A 4 -77.09 -29.83 -20.10
CA LEU A 4 -77.97 -30.66 -20.90
C LEU A 4 -78.05 -32.13 -20.44
N PHE A 5 -77.02 -32.64 -19.83
CA PHE A 5 -77.03 -33.94 -19.16
C PHE A 5 -77.89 -33.93 -17.88
N ALA A 6 -77.75 -32.89 -17.08
CA ALA A 6 -78.56 -32.73 -15.87
C ALA A 6 -80.06 -32.57 -16.18
N GLU A 7 -80.42 -32.02 -17.32
CA GLU A 7 -81.76 -31.89 -17.86
C GLU A 7 -82.29 -33.19 -18.56
N GLY A 8 -81.49 -34.28 -18.57
CA GLY A 8 -81.87 -35.56 -19.14
C GLY A 8 -81.83 -35.66 -20.68
N VAL A 9 -81.32 -34.63 -21.34
CA VAL A 9 -81.31 -34.52 -22.81
C VAL A 9 -80.14 -35.26 -23.49
N LEU A 10 -79.02 -35.47 -22.74
CA LEU A 10 -77.82 -36.13 -23.22
C LEU A 10 -77.59 -37.46 -22.52
N SER A 11 -77.10 -38.44 -23.29
CA SER A 11 -76.69 -39.73 -22.73
C SER A 11 -75.37 -39.61 -21.93
N GLU A 12 -75.16 -40.47 -20.97
CA GLU A 12 -73.93 -40.55 -20.19
C GLU A 12 -72.66 -40.68 -21.08
N GLN A 13 -72.78 -41.48 -22.14
CA GLN A 13 -71.74 -41.66 -23.12
C GLN A 13 -71.37 -40.37 -23.87
N ALA A 14 -72.34 -39.51 -24.19
CA ALA A 14 -72.14 -38.24 -24.85
C ALA A 14 -71.46 -37.22 -23.92
N ARG A 15 -71.85 -37.21 -22.65
CA ARG A 15 -71.19 -36.41 -21.58
C ARG A 15 -69.71 -36.77 -21.45
N ASP A 16 -69.44 -38.10 -21.31
CA ASP A 16 -68.05 -38.58 -21.08
C ASP A 16 -67.15 -38.31 -22.28
N ARG A 17 -67.67 -38.46 -23.52
CA ARG A 17 -66.94 -38.06 -24.74
C ARG A 17 -66.61 -36.56 -24.77
N ALA A 18 -67.53 -35.72 -24.38
CA ALA A 18 -67.30 -34.27 -24.35
C ALA A 18 -66.29 -33.87 -23.27
N ARG A 19 -66.36 -34.56 -22.08
CA ARG A 19 -65.39 -34.36 -21.00
C ARG A 19 -63.96 -34.79 -21.45
N LEU A 20 -63.84 -35.94 -22.07
CA LEU A 20 -62.55 -36.42 -22.59
C LEU A 20 -61.97 -35.48 -23.65
N SER A 21 -62.83 -34.95 -24.58
CA SER A 21 -62.41 -33.95 -25.55
C SER A 21 -61.94 -32.65 -24.93
N LEU A 22 -62.62 -32.17 -23.90
CA LEU A 22 -62.19 -30.99 -23.12
C LEU A 22 -60.83 -31.21 -22.44
N GLU A 23 -60.65 -32.37 -21.79
CA GLU A 23 -59.42 -32.73 -21.13
C GLU A 23 -58.25 -32.82 -22.12
N GLN A 24 -58.48 -33.46 -23.27
CA GLN A 24 -57.47 -33.51 -24.34
C GLN A 24 -57.12 -32.11 -24.85
N ALA A 25 -58.09 -31.23 -25.05
CA ALA A 25 -57.84 -29.84 -25.47
C ALA A 25 -57.04 -29.05 -24.39
N GLN A 26 -57.37 -29.24 -23.12
CA GLN A 26 -56.65 -28.62 -22.02
C GLN A 26 -55.19 -29.12 -21.91
N VAL A 27 -54.97 -30.42 -22.15
CA VAL A 27 -53.61 -30.98 -22.18
C VAL A 27 -52.84 -30.40 -23.36
N ALA A 28 -53.48 -30.30 -24.56
CA ALA A 28 -52.85 -29.69 -25.74
C ALA A 28 -52.49 -28.22 -25.52
N VAL A 29 -53.38 -27.42 -24.90
CA VAL A 29 -53.07 -26.03 -24.55
C VAL A 29 -51.87 -25.96 -23.58
N ARG A 30 -51.88 -26.73 -22.51
CA ARG A 30 -50.71 -26.79 -21.57
C ARG A 30 -49.41 -27.22 -22.24
N ALA A 31 -49.50 -28.16 -23.20
CA ALA A 31 -48.31 -28.56 -23.95
C ALA A 31 -47.78 -27.41 -24.83
N GLN A 32 -48.65 -26.63 -25.45
CA GLN A 32 -48.25 -25.45 -26.24
C GLN A 32 -47.70 -24.33 -25.36
N GLU A 33 -48.31 -24.08 -24.20
CA GLU A 33 -47.78 -23.11 -23.21
C GLU A 33 -46.35 -23.48 -22.78
N ARG A 34 -46.08 -24.74 -22.50
CA ARG A 34 -44.73 -25.22 -22.17
C ARG A 34 -43.76 -25.08 -23.35
N ALA A 35 -44.20 -25.33 -24.56
CA ALA A 35 -43.39 -25.12 -25.77
C ALA A 35 -43.03 -23.65 -25.99
N ILE A 36 -43.97 -22.72 -25.76
CA ILE A 36 -43.73 -21.27 -25.80
C ILE A 36 -42.72 -20.87 -24.72
N GLU A 37 -42.89 -21.37 -23.49
CA GLU A 37 -41.96 -21.11 -22.39
C GLU A 37 -40.55 -21.56 -22.76
N GLN A 38 -40.38 -22.78 -23.25
CA GLN A 38 -39.13 -23.34 -23.71
C GLN A 38 -38.48 -22.52 -24.84
N ALA A 39 -39.26 -22.13 -25.83
CA ALA A 39 -38.78 -21.27 -26.94
C ALA A 39 -38.34 -19.88 -26.41
N SER A 40 -39.05 -19.33 -25.43
CA SER A 40 -38.68 -18.06 -24.78
C SER A 40 -37.38 -18.11 -24.05
N PHE A 41 -37.06 -19.23 -23.37
CA PHE A 41 -35.76 -19.45 -22.75
C PHE A 41 -34.64 -19.56 -23.79
N ALA A 42 -34.85 -20.30 -24.87
CA ALA A 42 -33.88 -20.41 -25.96
C ALA A 42 -33.59 -19.06 -26.60
N TYR A 43 -34.64 -18.25 -26.83
CA TYR A 43 -34.49 -16.90 -27.39
C TYR A 43 -33.70 -15.98 -26.44
N ARG A 44 -34.02 -15.95 -25.14
CA ARG A 44 -33.28 -15.16 -24.16
C ARG A 44 -31.80 -15.56 -24.10
N ARG A 45 -31.52 -16.85 -24.11
CA ARG A 45 -30.15 -17.34 -24.14
C ARG A 45 -29.39 -16.88 -25.40
N ALA A 46 -30.02 -16.93 -26.56
CA ALA A 46 -29.41 -16.42 -27.78
C ALA A 46 -29.14 -14.91 -27.74
N LEU A 47 -30.04 -14.12 -27.12
CA LEU A 47 -29.79 -12.69 -26.87
C LEU A 47 -28.63 -12.44 -25.93
N GLU A 48 -28.51 -13.20 -24.82
CA GLU A 48 -27.40 -13.10 -23.91
C GLU A 48 -26.06 -13.47 -24.61
N ASP A 49 -26.07 -14.51 -25.42
CA ASP A 49 -24.88 -14.91 -26.17
C ASP A 49 -24.48 -13.83 -27.18
N LEU A 50 -25.46 -13.18 -27.84
CA LEU A 50 -25.20 -12.04 -28.73
C LEU A 50 -24.65 -10.83 -27.96
N ASP A 51 -25.21 -10.47 -26.81
CA ASP A 51 -24.71 -9.34 -26.00
C ASP A 51 -23.25 -9.57 -25.54
N ARG A 52 -22.90 -10.80 -25.21
CA ARG A 52 -21.52 -11.18 -24.85
C ARG A 52 -20.51 -11.04 -25.98
N THR A 53 -20.95 -10.94 -27.25
CA THR A 53 -20.04 -10.66 -28.37
C THR A 53 -19.57 -9.22 -28.41
N THR A 54 -20.28 -8.31 -27.72
CA THR A 54 -19.89 -6.90 -27.60
C THR A 54 -19.30 -6.64 -26.22
N ILE A 55 -17.99 -6.52 -26.15
CA ILE A 55 -17.26 -6.25 -24.90
C ILE A 55 -17.24 -4.76 -24.66
N ARG A 56 -17.79 -4.34 -23.53
CA ARG A 56 -17.89 -2.93 -23.11
C ARG A 56 -16.96 -2.65 -21.95
N ALA A 57 -16.48 -1.40 -21.85
CA ALA A 57 -15.77 -0.92 -20.69
C ALA A 57 -16.68 -0.98 -19.45
N PRO A 58 -16.24 -1.58 -18.34
CA PRO A 58 -17.04 -1.67 -17.11
C PRO A 58 -17.09 -0.37 -16.32
N MET A 59 -16.18 0.57 -16.61
CA MET A 59 -16.03 1.85 -15.93
C MET A 59 -15.46 2.91 -16.86
N ASP A 60 -15.64 4.17 -16.51
CA ASP A 60 -14.94 5.27 -17.17
C ASP A 60 -13.45 5.24 -16.77
N GLY A 61 -12.58 5.61 -17.71
CA GLY A 61 -11.14 5.61 -17.45
C GLY A 61 -10.29 5.66 -18.71
N VAL A 62 -9.00 5.46 -18.54
CA VAL A 62 -8.01 5.45 -19.62
C VAL A 62 -7.52 4.03 -19.85
N VAL A 63 -7.35 3.64 -21.11
CA VAL A 63 -6.75 2.35 -21.45
C VAL A 63 -5.25 2.39 -21.10
N ILE A 64 -4.88 1.67 -20.06
CA ILE A 64 -3.49 1.57 -19.59
C ILE A 64 -2.70 0.61 -20.45
N ALA A 65 -3.29 -0.54 -20.77
CA ALA A 65 -2.67 -1.57 -21.61
C ALA A 65 -3.67 -2.23 -22.52
N ARG A 66 -3.31 -2.40 -23.78
CA ARG A 66 -4.00 -3.24 -24.75
C ARG A 66 -3.21 -4.52 -24.93
N ARG A 67 -3.82 -5.66 -24.61
CA ARG A 67 -3.14 -6.97 -24.63
C ARG A 67 -3.58 -7.88 -25.78
N ALA A 68 -4.66 -7.52 -26.48
CA ALA A 68 -5.16 -8.28 -27.60
C ALA A 68 -5.07 -7.47 -28.90
N GLU A 69 -4.71 -8.15 -29.97
CA GLU A 69 -4.68 -7.62 -31.34
C GLU A 69 -5.88 -8.10 -32.12
N VAL A 70 -6.21 -7.36 -33.18
CA VAL A 70 -7.31 -7.76 -34.12
C VAL A 70 -6.89 -9.05 -34.82
N GLY A 71 -7.76 -10.07 -34.78
CA GLY A 71 -7.52 -11.40 -35.34
C GLY A 71 -7.06 -12.43 -34.33
N GLU A 72 -6.75 -12.05 -33.08
CA GLU A 72 -6.45 -13.00 -32.01
C GLU A 72 -7.72 -13.63 -31.42
N THR A 73 -7.59 -14.86 -30.99
CA THR A 73 -8.67 -15.57 -30.31
C THR A 73 -8.73 -15.21 -28.83
N ALA A 74 -9.84 -14.59 -28.42
CA ALA A 74 -10.12 -14.37 -27.00
C ALA A 74 -10.73 -15.62 -26.37
N ILE A 75 -10.13 -16.12 -25.31
CA ILE A 75 -10.60 -17.28 -24.57
C ILE A 75 -11.41 -16.82 -23.37
N MET A 76 -12.64 -17.31 -23.23
CA MET A 76 -13.46 -17.05 -22.06
C MET A 76 -12.86 -17.72 -20.82
N GLY A 77 -12.80 -17.01 -19.71
CA GLY A 77 -12.40 -17.58 -18.43
C GLY A 77 -13.39 -18.63 -17.93
N THR A 78 -12.85 -19.66 -17.26
CA THR A 78 -13.63 -20.67 -16.55
C THR A 78 -13.19 -20.68 -15.08
N THR A 79 -13.87 -21.47 -14.24
CA THR A 79 -13.53 -21.57 -12.82
C THR A 79 -12.06 -21.95 -12.57
N ASN A 80 -11.44 -22.67 -13.48
CA ASN A 80 -10.07 -23.17 -13.32
C ASN A 80 -9.02 -22.46 -14.21
N PHE A 81 -9.46 -21.63 -15.15
CA PHE A 81 -8.56 -20.92 -16.07
C PHE A 81 -8.99 -19.46 -16.21
N PRO A 82 -8.08 -18.51 -15.98
CA PRO A 82 -8.34 -17.11 -16.28
C PRO A 82 -8.55 -16.92 -17.78
N GLY A 83 -9.51 -16.10 -18.16
CA GLY A 83 -9.75 -15.74 -19.56
C GLY A 83 -8.67 -14.82 -20.11
N SER A 84 -8.75 -14.55 -21.43
CA SER A 84 -7.88 -13.58 -22.08
C SER A 84 -8.18 -12.16 -21.59
N VAL A 85 -7.15 -11.46 -21.11
CA VAL A 85 -7.24 -10.02 -20.80
C VAL A 85 -7.07 -9.24 -22.09
N LEU A 86 -8.13 -8.57 -22.54
CA LEU A 86 -8.11 -7.80 -23.80
C LEU A 86 -7.49 -6.42 -23.60
N MET A 87 -7.94 -5.69 -22.57
CA MET A 87 -7.48 -4.35 -22.21
C MET A 87 -7.50 -4.19 -20.70
N VAL A 88 -6.65 -3.31 -20.21
CA VAL A 88 -6.65 -2.84 -18.81
C VAL A 88 -7.07 -1.38 -18.82
N ILE A 89 -8.15 -1.08 -18.11
CA ILE A 89 -8.68 0.28 -17.95
C ILE A 89 -8.43 0.69 -16.49
N GLY A 90 -7.91 1.90 -16.28
CA GLY A 90 -7.70 2.46 -14.95
C GLY A 90 -8.16 3.90 -14.87
N ASP A 91 -8.55 4.28 -13.68
CA ASP A 91 -8.76 5.67 -13.33
C ASP A 91 -7.41 6.30 -12.94
N LEU A 92 -7.03 7.35 -13.64
CA LEU A 92 -5.79 8.09 -13.43
C LEU A 92 -5.99 9.34 -12.56
N SER A 93 -7.19 9.58 -12.06
CA SER A 93 -7.47 10.72 -11.17
C SER A 93 -6.77 10.58 -9.82
N GLU A 94 -6.58 9.34 -9.37
CA GLU A 94 -5.86 9.02 -8.15
C GLU A 94 -4.72 8.05 -8.46
N LEU A 95 -3.50 8.50 -8.20
CA LEU A 95 -2.32 7.65 -8.31
C LEU A 95 -1.82 7.25 -6.92
N VAL A 96 -1.50 5.97 -6.80
CA VAL A 96 -1.03 5.38 -5.55
C VAL A 96 0.33 4.74 -5.79
N ALA A 97 1.32 5.09 -4.97
CA ALA A 97 2.59 4.38 -4.93
C ALA A 97 2.48 3.17 -4.00
N GLU A 98 2.68 1.96 -4.52
CA GLU A 98 2.75 0.74 -3.73
C GLU A 98 4.22 0.43 -3.42
N VAL A 99 4.58 0.36 -2.14
CA VAL A 99 5.93 0.08 -1.68
C VAL A 99 5.98 -1.13 -0.75
N GLU A 100 7.09 -1.83 -0.78
CA GLU A 100 7.34 -2.98 0.08
C GLU A 100 8.22 -2.56 1.26
N VAL A 101 7.66 -2.58 2.45
CA VAL A 101 8.31 -2.19 3.70
C VAL A 101 8.69 -3.42 4.51
N PRO A 102 9.94 -3.55 5.00
CA PRO A 102 10.35 -4.64 5.87
C PRO A 102 9.56 -4.67 7.20
N GLU A 103 9.37 -5.87 7.77
CA GLU A 103 8.63 -6.10 9.02
C GLU A 103 9.11 -5.22 10.18
N ARG A 104 10.43 -5.03 10.33
CA ARG A 104 11.00 -4.19 11.38
C ARG A 104 10.58 -2.72 11.31
N ASP A 105 10.32 -2.22 10.09
CA ASP A 105 10.06 -0.81 9.82
C ASP A 105 8.56 -0.52 9.77
N VAL A 106 7.73 -1.50 9.35
CA VAL A 106 6.27 -1.34 9.25
C VAL A 106 5.60 -1.06 10.59
N VAL A 107 6.18 -1.53 11.70
CA VAL A 107 5.67 -1.31 13.06
C VAL A 107 5.65 0.19 13.43
N GLN A 108 6.50 0.99 12.79
CA GLN A 108 6.58 2.44 13.00
C GLN A 108 5.61 3.23 12.12
N LEU A 109 4.95 2.56 11.17
CA LEU A 109 4.03 3.21 10.24
C LEU A 109 2.62 3.29 10.80
N SER A 110 1.95 4.37 10.43
CA SER A 110 0.55 4.62 10.75
C SER A 110 -0.16 5.25 9.55
N LEU A 111 -1.46 5.00 9.44
CA LEU A 111 -2.27 5.63 8.41
C LEU A 111 -2.25 7.16 8.56
N GLY A 112 -2.20 7.86 7.44
CA GLY A 112 -2.19 9.32 7.39
C GLY A 112 -0.81 9.96 7.53
N GLN A 113 0.27 9.19 7.75
CA GLN A 113 1.63 9.73 7.76
C GLN A 113 1.98 10.37 6.42
N GLU A 114 2.69 11.48 6.48
CA GLU A 114 3.20 12.19 5.31
C GLU A 114 4.33 11.40 4.65
N ALA A 115 4.33 11.40 3.34
CA ALA A 115 5.35 10.73 2.55
C ALA A 115 5.77 11.61 1.36
N GLU A 116 7.03 11.50 0.98
CA GLU A 116 7.58 12.09 -0.22
C GLU A 116 7.85 10.98 -1.24
N VAL A 117 7.27 11.12 -2.43
CA VAL A 117 7.39 10.14 -3.52
C VAL A 117 8.29 10.74 -4.60
N LYS A 118 9.41 10.08 -4.89
CA LYS A 118 10.35 10.43 -5.96
C LYS A 118 10.26 9.36 -7.03
N VAL A 119 9.99 9.77 -8.27
CA VAL A 119 9.86 8.85 -9.42
C VAL A 119 11.12 8.92 -10.25
N ASP A 120 11.73 7.78 -10.53
CA ASP A 120 13.03 7.71 -11.25
C ASP A 120 12.99 8.38 -12.64
N ALA A 121 11.82 8.36 -13.30
CA ALA A 121 11.62 9.00 -14.59
C ALA A 121 11.58 10.55 -14.52
N ILE A 122 11.41 11.14 -13.32
CA ILE A 122 11.31 12.60 -13.10
C ILE A 122 12.16 12.96 -11.88
N PRO A 123 13.50 12.94 -11.99
CA PRO A 123 14.41 13.08 -10.84
C PRO A 123 14.34 14.48 -10.18
N ASP A 124 13.92 15.50 -10.93
CA ASP A 124 13.86 16.88 -10.47
C ASP A 124 12.56 17.23 -9.73
N ALA A 125 11.64 16.28 -9.59
CA ALA A 125 10.35 16.50 -8.93
C ALA A 125 10.12 15.47 -7.82
N SER A 126 9.62 15.97 -6.68
CA SER A 126 9.09 15.14 -5.61
C SER A 126 7.59 15.41 -5.44
N PHE A 127 6.86 14.38 -5.10
CA PHE A 127 5.41 14.43 -4.96
C PHE A 127 5.02 14.14 -3.53
N ALA A 128 4.27 15.05 -2.92
CA ALA A 128 3.74 14.83 -1.58
C ALA A 128 2.62 13.81 -1.61
N GLY A 129 2.65 12.88 -0.67
CA GLY A 129 1.64 11.84 -0.52
C GLY A 129 1.34 11.54 0.94
N LYS A 130 0.37 10.64 1.16
CA LYS A 130 0.00 10.16 2.48
C LYS A 130 -0.20 8.65 2.46
N VAL A 131 0.19 8.01 3.56
CA VAL A 131 -0.08 6.58 3.77
C VAL A 131 -1.58 6.36 3.91
N VAL A 132 -2.17 5.61 2.97
CA VAL A 132 -3.62 5.32 2.95
C VAL A 132 -3.94 3.88 3.31
N GLU A 133 -3.00 2.96 3.10
CA GLU A 133 -3.21 1.55 3.40
C GLU A 133 -1.90 0.90 3.82
N ILE A 134 -1.98 0.05 4.84
CA ILE A 134 -0.89 -0.83 5.29
C ILE A 134 -1.47 -2.24 5.28
N ALA A 135 -0.87 -3.14 4.50
CA ALA A 135 -1.34 -4.51 4.40
C ALA A 135 -1.30 -5.21 5.77
N SER A 136 -2.37 -5.91 6.13
CA SER A 136 -2.47 -6.64 7.40
C SER A 136 -1.64 -7.94 7.42
N SER A 137 -1.14 -8.38 6.26
CA SER A 137 -0.29 -9.57 6.15
C SER A 137 0.96 -9.29 5.35
N GLY A 138 2.09 -9.82 5.82
CA GLY A 138 3.36 -9.75 5.10
C GLY A 138 3.50 -10.89 4.09
N THR A 139 4.25 -10.63 3.03
CA THR A 139 4.66 -11.62 2.05
C THR A 139 6.14 -11.90 2.23
N LYS A 140 6.51 -13.18 2.31
CA LYS A 140 7.93 -13.57 2.39
C LYS A 140 8.56 -13.45 1.01
N VAL A 141 9.57 -12.57 0.90
CA VAL A 141 10.38 -12.39 -0.30
C VAL A 141 11.83 -12.75 0.05
N GLY A 142 12.28 -13.91 -0.39
CA GLY A 142 13.54 -14.49 0.08
C GLY A 142 13.48 -14.79 1.58
N ASP A 143 14.43 -14.26 2.36
CA ASP A 143 14.50 -14.44 3.81
C ASP A 143 13.87 -13.29 4.61
N VAL A 144 13.29 -12.29 3.95
CA VAL A 144 12.71 -11.12 4.60
C VAL A 144 11.19 -11.09 4.41
N VAL A 145 10.45 -10.81 5.49
CA VAL A 145 9.01 -10.54 5.41
C VAL A 145 8.81 -9.06 5.09
N LYS A 146 8.05 -8.78 4.05
CA LYS A 146 7.71 -7.43 3.62
C LYS A 146 6.20 -7.21 3.62
N PHE A 147 5.79 -6.01 3.94
CA PHE A 147 4.41 -5.55 3.95
C PHE A 147 4.19 -4.53 2.83
N LYS A 148 3.10 -4.69 2.10
CA LYS A 148 2.70 -3.70 1.09
C LYS A 148 2.08 -2.50 1.78
N VAL A 149 2.59 -1.32 1.43
CA VAL A 149 2.08 -0.04 1.92
C VAL A 149 1.71 0.80 0.71
N LYS A 150 0.51 1.38 0.73
CA LYS A 150 0.03 2.28 -0.32
C LYS A 150 0.07 3.73 0.15
N VAL A 151 0.67 4.54 -0.69
CA VAL A 151 0.79 5.99 -0.49
C VAL A 151 0.06 6.70 -1.61
N ALA A 152 -1.02 7.38 -1.29
CA ALA A 152 -1.76 8.18 -2.25
C ALA A 152 -1.05 9.51 -2.49
N LEU A 153 -0.88 9.90 -3.75
CA LEU A 153 -0.32 11.18 -4.12
C LEU A 153 -1.40 12.28 -4.00
N ASN A 154 -1.05 13.39 -3.36
CA ASN A 154 -2.00 14.49 -3.14
C ASN A 154 -2.38 15.21 -4.45
N GLN A 155 -1.42 15.34 -5.36
CA GLN A 155 -1.60 15.99 -6.66
C GLN A 155 -0.80 15.20 -7.71
N PRO A 156 -1.44 14.26 -8.43
CA PRO A 156 -0.76 13.53 -9.48
C PRO A 156 -0.43 14.45 -10.67
N ASP A 157 0.82 14.41 -11.11
CA ASP A 157 1.27 15.11 -12.31
C ASP A 157 0.86 14.30 -13.56
N ALA A 158 0.41 14.98 -14.62
CA ALA A 158 0.01 14.34 -15.88
C ALA A 158 1.15 13.54 -16.56
N ARG A 159 2.39 13.77 -16.18
CA ARG A 159 3.56 13.00 -16.64
C ARG A 159 3.71 11.64 -15.96
N LEU A 160 3.08 11.47 -14.80
CA LEU A 160 3.10 10.19 -14.08
C LEU A 160 2.23 9.18 -14.79
N LYS A 161 2.76 7.98 -14.95
CA LYS A 161 2.03 6.85 -15.54
C LYS A 161 2.06 5.66 -14.60
N PRO A 162 1.03 4.83 -14.62
CA PRO A 162 1.06 3.54 -13.91
C PRO A 162 2.31 2.73 -14.26
N GLU A 163 2.74 1.88 -13.32
CA GLU A 163 3.92 0.99 -13.45
C GLU A 163 5.27 1.72 -13.51
N MET A 164 5.35 3.03 -13.25
CA MET A 164 6.62 3.71 -13.05
C MET A 164 7.25 3.33 -11.71
N THR A 165 8.57 3.18 -11.69
CA THR A 165 9.33 2.93 -10.46
C THR A 165 9.43 4.20 -9.63
N ALA A 166 9.16 4.08 -8.34
CA ALA A 166 9.21 5.19 -7.40
C ALA A 166 9.93 4.79 -6.10
N LYS A 167 10.63 5.75 -5.52
CA LYS A 167 11.17 5.69 -4.16
C LYS A 167 10.26 6.53 -3.25
N VAL A 168 9.88 5.96 -2.11
CA VAL A 168 9.01 6.64 -1.15
C VAL A 168 9.74 6.81 0.18
N GLU A 169 9.78 8.02 0.67
CA GLU A 169 10.31 8.39 1.98
C GLU A 169 9.15 8.74 2.90
N ILE A 170 8.88 7.90 3.92
CA ILE A 170 7.75 8.07 4.84
C ILE A 170 8.26 8.70 6.12
N THR A 171 7.67 9.82 6.53
CA THR A 171 8.00 10.49 7.79
C THR A 171 7.34 9.75 8.95
N THR A 172 8.14 9.02 9.72
CA THR A 172 7.62 8.24 10.86
C THR A 172 7.41 9.08 12.11
N LYS A 173 8.31 10.04 12.36
CA LYS A 173 8.24 10.95 13.49
C LYS A 173 8.73 12.33 13.08
N ARG A 174 8.18 13.36 13.69
CA ARG A 174 8.58 14.76 13.50
C ARG A 174 8.74 15.41 14.86
N ALA A 175 9.86 16.07 15.06
CA ALA A 175 10.10 16.88 16.25
C ALA A 175 10.40 18.32 15.78
N GLU A 176 9.70 19.30 16.34
CA GLU A 176 9.88 20.72 16.02
C GLU A 176 10.37 21.48 17.25
N ASN A 177 11.22 22.49 17.03
CA ASN A 177 11.79 23.31 18.11
C ASN A 177 12.58 22.51 19.14
N VAL A 178 13.28 21.47 18.68
CA VAL A 178 14.13 20.63 19.54
C VAL A 178 15.59 21.01 19.43
N LEU A 179 16.35 20.68 20.46
CA LEU A 179 17.80 20.84 20.44
C LEU A 179 18.38 19.66 19.61
N ALA A 180 19.04 19.96 18.52
CA ALA A 180 19.62 18.95 17.64
C ALA A 180 21.13 19.12 17.53
N VAL A 181 21.86 18.02 17.49
CA VAL A 181 23.30 17.98 17.25
C VAL A 181 23.59 17.07 16.04
N PRO A 182 24.72 17.29 15.30
CA PRO A 182 25.11 16.39 14.25
C PRO A 182 25.22 14.95 14.77
N LEU A 183 24.65 13.99 14.04
CA LEU A 183 24.61 12.57 14.44
C LEU A 183 25.98 12.03 14.80
N GLN A 184 27.03 12.43 14.08
CA GLN A 184 28.41 12.04 14.36
C GLN A 184 28.96 12.53 15.70
N ALA A 185 28.35 13.56 16.34
CA ALA A 185 28.78 14.09 17.62
C ALA A 185 28.34 13.20 18.80
N VAL A 186 27.30 12.40 18.63
CA VAL A 186 26.84 11.46 19.64
C VAL A 186 27.65 10.18 19.55
N GLN A 187 28.18 9.76 20.69
CA GLN A 187 28.99 8.55 20.81
C GLN A 187 28.40 7.63 21.85
N THR A 188 28.35 6.34 21.56
CA THR A 188 27.98 5.33 22.54
C THR A 188 29.21 4.93 23.35
N ARG A 189 29.10 4.96 24.69
CA ARG A 189 30.14 4.57 25.63
C ARG A 189 29.59 3.61 26.68
N PHE A 190 30.48 2.79 27.26
CA PHE A 190 30.16 1.93 28.39
C PHE A 190 30.77 2.52 29.64
N LEU A 191 29.94 2.81 30.66
CA LEU A 191 30.38 3.39 31.92
C LEU A 191 30.11 2.42 33.07
N ASP A 192 31.07 2.31 34.00
CA ASP A 192 30.88 1.60 35.26
C ASP A 192 29.99 2.40 36.24
N ASP A 193 29.68 1.83 37.41
CA ASP A 193 28.85 2.47 38.44
C ASP A 193 29.48 3.77 39.01
N LYS A 194 30.74 4.01 38.73
CA LYS A 194 31.49 5.22 39.14
C LYS A 194 31.58 6.24 37.99
N GLY A 195 30.92 5.98 36.84
CA GLY A 195 30.95 6.85 35.67
C GLY A 195 32.25 6.80 34.89
N LYS A 196 33.13 5.80 35.12
CA LYS A 196 34.38 5.64 34.38
C LYS A 196 34.15 4.76 33.15
N GLU A 197 34.77 5.14 32.03
CA GLU A 197 34.68 4.40 30.78
C GLU A 197 35.35 3.02 30.91
N VAL A 198 34.61 1.97 30.52
CA VAL A 198 35.06 0.58 30.53
C VAL A 198 34.92 -0.03 29.11
N PHE A 199 35.76 -1.01 28.82
CA PHE A 199 35.71 -1.68 27.54
C PHE A 199 34.77 -2.91 27.61
N GLY A 200 33.66 -2.88 26.83
CA GLY A 200 32.75 -4.00 26.58
C GLY A 200 31.45 -3.98 27.40
N GLN A 201 30.43 -4.63 26.81
CA GLN A 201 29.06 -4.70 27.35
C GLN A 201 28.93 -5.45 28.68
N ALA A 202 29.89 -6.32 29.01
CA ALA A 202 29.77 -7.19 30.15
C ALA A 202 30.04 -6.46 31.50
N THR A 203 30.60 -5.25 31.46
CA THR A 203 31.09 -4.55 32.67
C THR A 203 30.58 -3.13 32.84
N GLY A 204 29.81 -2.61 31.91
CA GLY A 204 29.33 -1.21 31.94
C GLY A 204 27.92 -1.02 31.44
N ARG A 205 27.27 0.05 31.90
CA ARG A 205 26.00 0.55 31.35
C ARG A 205 26.29 1.28 30.05
N GLU A 206 25.56 0.93 29.01
CA GLU A 206 25.59 1.64 27.74
C GLU A 206 24.93 3.00 27.89
N VAL A 207 25.65 4.06 27.49
CA VAL A 207 25.17 5.44 27.54
C VAL A 207 25.55 6.19 26.27
N GLU A 208 24.70 7.11 25.89
CA GLU A 208 24.98 8.05 24.82
C GLU A 208 25.59 9.31 25.40
N VAL A 209 26.69 9.76 24.81
CA VAL A 209 27.44 10.91 25.29
C VAL A 209 27.76 11.86 24.12
N VAL A 210 27.84 13.14 24.44
CA VAL A 210 28.43 14.17 23.61
C VAL A 210 29.63 14.78 24.31
N TYR A 211 30.55 15.35 23.56
CA TYR A 211 31.69 16.09 24.11
C TYR A 211 31.46 17.58 23.88
N LEU A 212 31.45 18.33 24.98
CA LEU A 212 31.40 19.78 25.00
C LEU A 212 32.78 20.39 24.91
N PHE A 213 32.88 21.51 24.18
CA PHE A 213 34.09 22.31 24.18
C PHE A 213 34.05 23.33 25.30
N GLU A 214 34.75 23.08 26.40
CA GLU A 214 34.86 24.01 27.53
C GLU A 214 36.33 24.37 27.81
N ARG A 215 36.66 25.64 27.68
CA ARG A 215 38.00 26.20 28.03
C ARG A 215 39.16 25.44 27.39
N GLY A 216 39.01 24.99 26.14
CA GLY A 216 40.06 24.24 25.43
C GLY A 216 40.13 22.75 25.81
N ARG A 217 39.15 22.21 26.48
CA ARG A 217 39.06 20.80 26.84
C ARG A 217 37.74 20.18 26.42
N ALA A 218 37.76 18.89 26.16
CA ALA A 218 36.60 18.09 25.93
C ALA A 218 35.98 17.67 27.29
N VAL A 219 34.72 18.03 27.50
CA VAL A 219 33.97 17.63 28.70
C VAL A 219 32.87 16.67 28.25
N ARG A 220 32.95 15.43 28.74
CA ARG A 220 31.95 14.41 28.43
C ARG A 220 30.63 14.71 29.16
N ARG A 221 29.53 14.65 28.43
CA ARG A 221 28.18 14.83 28.97
C ARG A 221 27.28 13.68 28.50
N GLU A 222 26.63 12.99 29.45
CA GLU A 222 25.59 12.01 29.11
C GLU A 222 24.37 12.73 28.59
N VAL A 223 23.78 12.17 27.53
CA VAL A 223 22.60 12.73 26.87
C VAL A 223 21.56 11.64 26.61
N LYS A 224 20.30 12.04 26.51
CA LYS A 224 19.24 11.17 25.98
C LYS A 224 18.86 11.67 24.60
N THR A 225 19.00 10.82 23.62
CA THR A 225 18.60 11.13 22.24
C THR A 225 17.12 10.87 22.02
N GLY A 226 16.55 11.57 21.06
CA GLY A 226 15.16 11.44 20.63
C GLY A 226 15.06 11.01 19.17
N VAL A 227 14.33 11.82 18.39
CA VAL A 227 14.17 11.60 16.94
C VAL A 227 15.50 11.89 16.23
N GLN A 228 15.83 11.07 15.23
CA GLN A 228 17.03 11.27 14.42
C GLN A 228 16.70 11.23 12.92
N ASP A 229 17.48 11.96 12.15
CA ASP A 229 17.51 11.90 10.70
C ASP A 229 18.91 11.49 10.19
N GLU A 230 19.19 11.66 8.89
CA GLU A 230 20.48 11.30 8.30
C GLU A 230 21.67 12.17 8.79
N LEU A 231 21.41 13.38 9.26
CA LEU A 231 22.43 14.38 9.61
C LEU A 231 22.42 14.74 11.10
N TYR A 232 21.25 14.78 11.73
CA TYR A 232 21.04 15.29 13.06
C TYR A 232 20.27 14.32 13.95
N VAL A 233 20.50 14.44 15.25
CA VAL A 233 19.77 13.74 16.31
C VAL A 233 19.29 14.73 17.35
N GLU A 234 18.06 14.58 17.76
CA GLU A 234 17.46 15.34 18.86
C GLU A 234 18.11 14.97 20.19
N ILE A 235 18.37 15.97 21.02
CA ILE A 235 18.76 15.78 22.39
C ILE A 235 17.63 16.21 23.32
N GLY A 236 16.99 15.22 23.95
CA GLY A 236 15.90 15.46 24.90
C GLY A 236 16.37 15.91 26.27
N GLU A 237 17.48 15.36 26.75
CA GLU A 237 18.04 15.70 28.06
C GLU A 237 19.59 15.72 28.01
N GLY A 238 20.20 16.51 28.88
CA GLY A 238 21.66 16.52 29.09
C GLY A 238 22.41 17.64 28.35
N LEU A 239 21.76 18.45 27.50
CA LEU A 239 22.40 19.54 26.78
C LEU A 239 21.54 20.81 26.87
N ALA A 240 22.16 21.97 26.96
CA ALA A 240 21.49 23.26 26.94
C ALA A 240 21.75 24.01 25.64
N ALA A 241 20.79 24.87 25.29
CA ALA A 241 20.93 25.72 24.09
C ALA A 241 22.14 26.67 24.25
N GLY A 242 22.97 26.75 23.20
CA GLY A 242 24.16 27.61 23.20
C GLY A 242 25.44 26.91 23.63
N GLU A 243 25.42 25.70 24.16
CA GLU A 243 26.64 24.91 24.46
C GLU A 243 27.32 24.49 23.14
N LYS A 244 28.65 24.54 23.12
CA LYS A 244 29.47 24.14 21.97
C LYS A 244 29.75 22.66 22.01
N VAL A 245 29.18 21.90 21.06
CA VAL A 245 29.40 20.46 20.92
C VAL A 245 30.53 20.19 19.94
N ILE A 246 31.41 19.26 20.23
CA ILE A 246 32.49 18.81 19.37
C ILE A 246 31.89 17.84 18.34
N ALA A 247 31.82 18.25 17.07
CA ALA A 247 31.15 17.51 16.00
C ALA A 247 32.11 16.74 15.07
N GLY A 248 33.42 16.79 15.27
CA GLY A 248 34.34 16.09 14.39
C GLY A 248 35.80 16.41 14.62
N PRO A 249 36.73 15.80 13.88
CA PRO A 249 36.54 14.69 12.94
C PRO A 249 36.13 13.37 13.62
N TYR A 250 35.33 12.54 12.95
CA TYR A 250 34.80 11.28 13.52
C TYR A 250 35.87 10.34 14.11
N LYS A 251 37.05 10.22 13.44
CA LYS A 251 38.16 9.42 13.95
C LYS A 251 38.65 9.91 15.32
N THR A 252 38.68 11.21 15.55
CA THR A 252 39.10 11.83 16.80
C THR A 252 38.05 11.61 17.89
N LEU A 253 36.77 11.76 17.56
CA LEU A 253 35.67 11.55 18.50
C LEU A 253 35.64 10.13 19.08
N ARG A 254 36.00 9.12 18.30
CA ARG A 254 36.07 7.71 18.78
C ARG A 254 37.12 7.50 19.87
N THR A 255 38.20 8.25 19.83
CA THR A 255 39.32 8.10 20.78
C THR A 255 39.34 9.19 21.84
N LEU A 256 38.50 10.21 21.73
CA LEU A 256 38.40 11.35 22.63
C LEU A 256 37.97 10.89 24.03
N LYS A 257 38.67 11.37 25.03
CA LYS A 257 38.40 11.10 26.44
C LYS A 257 38.01 12.38 27.16
N ASP A 258 37.34 12.19 28.29
CA ASP A 258 36.99 13.29 29.18
C ASP A 258 38.28 14.02 29.69
N GLY A 259 38.31 15.34 29.52
CA GLY A 259 39.44 16.19 29.88
C GLY A 259 40.51 16.39 28.81
N ASP A 260 40.45 15.70 27.68
CA ASP A 260 41.41 15.86 26.58
C ASP A 260 41.49 17.32 26.08
N ALA A 261 42.70 17.77 25.74
CA ALA A 261 42.89 19.10 25.16
C ALA A 261 42.42 19.10 23.69
N VAL A 262 41.57 20.06 23.37
CA VAL A 262 40.99 20.22 22.04
C VAL A 262 41.07 21.67 21.57
N HIS A 263 41.20 21.87 20.29
CA HIS A 263 41.27 23.17 19.66
C HIS A 263 40.15 23.32 18.63
N GLU A 264 39.58 24.52 18.56
CA GLU A 264 38.60 24.86 17.55
C GLU A 264 39.30 25.00 16.18
N GLU A 265 38.93 24.15 15.25
CA GLU A 265 39.43 24.25 13.87
C GLU A 265 38.75 25.46 13.20
N LYS A 266 39.55 26.45 12.78
CA LYS A 266 39.03 27.58 12.02
C LYS A 266 38.54 27.06 10.66
N PRO A 267 37.34 27.46 10.21
CA PRO A 267 36.85 27.04 8.91
C PRO A 267 37.86 27.44 7.83
N GLY A 268 38.57 26.43 7.29
CA GLY A 268 39.52 26.63 6.22
C GLY A 268 38.80 27.25 5.03
N LYS A 269 39.37 28.32 4.47
CA LYS A 269 38.98 28.82 3.15
C LYS A 269 39.06 27.65 2.18
N LYS A 270 37.91 27.19 1.68
CA LYS A 270 37.89 26.33 0.49
C LYS A 270 38.56 27.11 -0.66
N GLY A 271 39.74 26.67 -1.07
CA GLY A 271 40.36 27.09 -2.30
C GLY A 271 39.69 26.45 -3.50
#